data_b71503ca3699fdb8d3ec4c1263ed3815
#
_entry.id   b71503ca3699fdb8d3ec4c1263ed3815
#
_cell.length_a   1.000
_cell.length_b   1.000
_cell.length_c   1.000
_cell.angle_alpha   90.00
_cell.angle_beta   90.00
_cell.angle_gamma   90.00
#
_symmetry.space_group_name_H-M   'P 1'
#
loop_
_entity.id
_entity.type
_entity.pdbx_description
1 polymer ?
#
loop_
_entity_poly.entity_id
_entity_poly.type
_entity_poly.pdbx_seq_one_letter_code
_entity_poly.pdbx_strand_id
1 'polypeptide(L)'
;FQFGNMIFSRWPILSTRLISLPRTRTLDKLNLQRGATEAVIATPGGPIRVYSVHLDHVHRDERIAQIRYLKDRARLYSVEGGAISGAHEFGLAEPPVPDDYVLMGDFNMVPESPEYCEMVGGVDPLYGRQIRATNPVDAVAGLGKRHAASFSWINPKDHTDRMFLDYCFLSHGLVERLTDAWVDETAF
;
A
#
# COMPACT_ATOMS: atom_id res chain seq x y z
N PHE A 1 -9.07 15.49 -17.85
CA PHE A 1 -9.49 14.76 -16.64
C PHE A 1 -8.25 14.27 -15.93
N GLN A 2 -8.02 14.72 -14.70
CA GLN A 2 -6.89 14.27 -13.89
C GLN A 2 -7.39 13.24 -12.87
N PHE A 3 -6.66 12.15 -12.76
CA PHE A 3 -6.94 11.04 -11.87
C PHE A 3 -5.64 10.67 -11.15
N GLY A 4 -5.66 10.51 -9.83
CA GLY A 4 -4.44 10.24 -9.09
C GLY A 4 -4.69 9.96 -7.61
N ASN A 5 -3.62 9.55 -6.92
CA ASN A 5 -3.60 9.27 -5.50
C ASN A 5 -3.32 10.55 -4.70
N MET A 6 -3.90 10.64 -3.50
CA MET A 6 -3.75 11.80 -2.64
C MET A 6 -3.51 11.36 -1.19
N ILE A 7 -2.74 12.16 -0.45
CA ILE A 7 -2.49 11.96 0.98
C ILE A 7 -2.85 13.26 1.70
N PHE A 8 -3.67 13.15 2.73
CA PHE A 8 -3.94 14.22 3.68
C PHE A 8 -3.35 13.83 5.03
N SER A 9 -2.71 14.78 5.70
CA SER A 9 -2.12 14.54 7.02
C SER A 9 -2.43 15.69 7.97
N ARG A 10 -2.71 15.32 9.22
CA ARG A 10 -2.78 16.27 10.35
C ARG A 10 -1.40 16.79 10.73
N TRP A 11 -0.37 16.00 10.51
CA TRP A 11 1.01 16.31 10.83
C TRP A 11 1.79 16.76 9.60
N PRO A 12 2.89 17.48 9.77
CA PRO A 12 3.69 17.96 8.64
C PRO A 12 4.12 16.85 7.70
N ILE A 13 3.94 17.05 6.41
CA ILE A 13 4.52 16.23 5.36
C ILE A 13 5.91 16.78 5.07
N LEU A 14 6.95 15.99 5.32
CA LEU A 14 8.35 16.39 5.20
C LEU A 14 8.87 16.25 3.77
N SER A 15 8.43 15.23 3.05
CA SER A 15 8.76 15.01 1.65
C SER A 15 7.68 14.19 0.97
N THR A 16 7.60 14.31 -0.36
CA THR A 16 6.68 13.52 -1.20
C THR A 16 7.37 13.07 -2.47
N ARG A 17 6.99 11.88 -2.95
CA ARG A 17 7.45 11.34 -4.22
C ARG A 17 6.32 10.64 -4.95
N LEU A 18 6.20 10.87 -6.25
CA LEU A 18 5.34 10.06 -7.12
C LEU A 18 6.16 8.90 -7.68
N ILE A 19 5.65 7.69 -7.49
CA ILE A 19 6.24 6.46 -7.99
C ILE A 19 5.34 5.94 -9.11
N SER A 20 5.83 6.00 -10.35
CA SER A 20 5.16 5.34 -11.48
C SER A 20 5.33 3.84 -11.38
N LEU A 21 4.21 3.11 -11.39
CA LEU A 21 4.24 1.66 -11.29
C LEU A 21 4.51 1.01 -12.65
N PRO A 22 5.09 -0.20 -12.69
CA PRO A 22 5.28 -0.96 -13.90
C PRO A 22 3.98 -1.08 -14.71
N ARG A 23 4.12 -0.95 -16.03
CA ARG A 23 3.02 -1.12 -16.97
C ARG A 23 3.52 -1.81 -18.23
N THR A 24 2.84 -2.88 -18.63
CA THR A 24 3.05 -3.49 -19.93
C THR A 24 2.11 -2.83 -20.94
N ARG A 25 2.67 -2.26 -21.99
CA ARG A 25 1.85 -1.66 -23.06
C ARG A 25 1.01 -2.76 -23.72
N THR A 26 -0.31 -2.60 -23.64
CA THR A 26 -1.29 -3.45 -24.29
C THR A 26 -2.04 -2.66 -25.36
N LEU A 27 -2.81 -3.34 -26.19
CA LEU A 27 -3.76 -2.70 -27.12
C LEU A 27 -5.09 -2.33 -26.42
N ASP A 28 -5.22 -2.70 -25.17
CA ASP A 28 -6.40 -2.41 -24.36
C ASP A 28 -6.46 -0.92 -24.01
N LYS A 29 -7.62 -0.31 -24.23
CA LYS A 29 -7.89 1.09 -23.92
C LYS A 29 -7.96 1.36 -22.41
N LEU A 30 -8.13 0.31 -21.60
CA LEU A 30 -8.19 0.39 -20.14
C LEU A 30 -6.82 0.30 -19.45
N ASN A 31 -5.75 0.15 -20.23
CA ASN A 31 -4.38 0.10 -19.69
C ASN A 31 -3.91 1.51 -19.26
N LEU A 32 -4.27 1.89 -18.04
CA LEU A 32 -3.92 3.17 -17.43
C LEU A 32 -2.56 3.11 -16.75
N GLN A 33 -1.80 4.21 -16.81
CA GLN A 33 -0.61 4.35 -15.97
C GLN A 33 -1.03 4.42 -14.51
N ARG A 34 -0.59 3.46 -13.71
CA ARG A 34 -0.81 3.43 -12.26
C ARG A 34 0.39 4.00 -11.51
N GLY A 35 0.14 4.46 -10.29
CA GLY A 35 1.16 5.06 -9.45
C GLY A 35 0.90 4.89 -7.97
N ALA A 36 1.91 5.20 -7.18
CA ALA A 36 1.81 5.37 -5.74
C ALA A 36 2.35 6.75 -5.37
N THR A 37 1.62 7.47 -4.52
CA THR A 37 2.12 8.69 -3.88
C THR A 37 2.75 8.29 -2.56
N GLU A 38 4.04 8.59 -2.40
CA GLU A 38 4.79 8.40 -1.15
C GLU A 38 4.86 9.72 -0.40
N ALA A 39 4.68 9.69 0.92
CA ALA A 39 4.94 10.82 1.79
C ALA A 39 5.68 10.37 3.05
N VAL A 40 6.61 11.19 3.53
CA VAL A 40 7.20 11.08 4.86
C VAL A 40 6.47 12.06 5.77
N ILE A 41 5.87 11.57 6.84
CA ILE A 41 5.03 12.35 7.76
C ILE A 41 5.69 12.39 9.13
N ALA A 42 5.82 13.60 9.70
CA ALA A 42 6.35 13.82 11.05
C ALA A 42 5.28 13.57 12.11
N THR A 43 5.06 12.31 12.48
CA THR A 43 4.08 11.96 13.53
C THR A 43 4.67 12.14 14.94
N PRO A 44 3.83 12.28 16.00
CA PRO A 44 4.32 12.33 17.38
C PRO A 44 5.12 11.11 17.82
N GLY A 45 4.87 9.95 17.19
CA GLY A 45 5.59 8.69 17.46
C GLY A 45 6.86 8.49 16.61
N GLY A 46 7.31 9.53 15.91
CA GLY A 46 8.43 9.50 14.98
C GLY A 46 7.97 9.59 13.52
N PRO A 47 8.90 9.85 12.60
CA PRO A 47 8.58 9.91 11.17
C PRO A 47 8.14 8.54 10.65
N ILE A 48 7.16 8.55 9.74
CA ILE A 48 6.63 7.36 9.09
C ILE A 48 6.45 7.61 7.60
N ARG A 49 6.66 6.59 6.77
CA ARG A 49 6.30 6.65 5.35
C ARG A 49 4.89 6.14 5.13
N VAL A 50 4.16 6.86 4.31
CA VAL A 50 2.80 6.49 3.91
C VAL A 50 2.72 6.48 2.39
N TYR A 51 2.09 5.45 1.84
CA TYR A 51 1.85 5.30 0.42
C TYR A 51 0.35 5.28 0.15
N SER A 52 -0.13 6.13 -0.75
CA SER A 52 -1.46 6.03 -1.34
C SER A 52 -1.32 5.33 -2.69
N VAL A 53 -1.99 4.20 -2.85
CA VAL A 53 -1.78 3.26 -3.97
C VAL A 53 -3.09 3.03 -4.72
N HIS A 54 -3.01 2.88 -6.06
CA HIS A 54 -4.09 2.33 -6.85
C HIS A 54 -3.50 1.46 -7.95
N LEU A 55 -3.64 0.14 -7.82
CA LEU A 55 -3.08 -0.84 -8.75
C LEU A 55 -3.94 -1.02 -10.00
N ASP A 56 -3.43 -1.77 -10.98
CA ASP A 56 -4.17 -2.08 -12.18
C ASP A 56 -5.42 -2.91 -11.87
N HIS A 57 -6.53 -2.59 -12.54
CA HIS A 57 -7.82 -3.26 -12.31
C HIS A 57 -8.11 -4.35 -13.35
N VAL A 58 -7.33 -4.45 -14.42
CA VAL A 58 -7.60 -5.34 -15.56
C VAL A 58 -6.71 -6.59 -15.51
N HIS A 59 -5.40 -6.40 -15.43
CA HIS A 59 -4.42 -7.46 -15.64
C HIS A 59 -3.79 -7.95 -14.33
N ARG A 60 -3.99 -9.23 -14.01
CA ARG A 60 -3.40 -9.87 -12.82
C ARG A 60 -1.87 -9.78 -12.81
N ASP A 61 -1.23 -10.13 -13.92
CA ASP A 61 0.23 -10.17 -13.99
C ASP A 61 0.84 -8.78 -13.81
N GLU A 62 0.14 -7.75 -14.28
CA GLU A 62 0.55 -6.37 -14.07
C GLU A 62 0.43 -5.98 -12.59
N ARG A 63 -0.67 -6.36 -11.90
CA ARG A 63 -0.80 -6.16 -10.45
C ARG A 63 0.32 -6.85 -9.68
N ILE A 64 0.67 -8.09 -10.03
CA ILE A 64 1.78 -8.83 -9.39
C ILE A 64 3.11 -8.09 -9.59
N ALA A 65 3.39 -7.61 -10.80
CA ALA A 65 4.59 -6.82 -11.08
C ALA A 65 4.61 -5.50 -10.29
N GLN A 66 3.46 -4.82 -10.19
CA GLN A 66 3.31 -3.60 -9.42
C GLN A 66 3.52 -3.84 -7.91
N ILE A 67 2.99 -4.93 -7.37
CA ILE A 67 3.17 -5.33 -5.96
C ILE A 67 4.65 -5.59 -5.66
N ARG A 68 5.34 -6.37 -6.50
CA ARG A 68 6.77 -6.65 -6.35
C ARG A 68 7.59 -5.36 -6.33
N TYR A 69 7.32 -4.49 -7.29
CA TYR A 69 7.99 -3.21 -7.39
C TYR A 69 7.76 -2.33 -6.16
N LEU A 70 6.51 -2.22 -5.67
CA LEU A 70 6.18 -1.45 -4.47
C LEU A 70 6.87 -2.01 -3.22
N LYS A 71 6.86 -3.33 -3.03
CA LYS A 71 7.56 -3.99 -1.92
C LYS A 71 9.05 -3.69 -1.95
N ASP A 72 9.68 -3.75 -3.12
CA ASP A 72 11.10 -3.42 -3.26
C ASP A 72 11.37 -1.95 -2.96
N ARG A 73 10.55 -1.02 -3.49
CA ARG A 73 10.70 0.43 -3.18
C ARG A 73 10.52 0.72 -1.69
N ALA A 74 9.52 0.09 -1.04
CA ALA A 74 9.30 0.25 0.39
C ALA A 74 10.46 -0.31 1.22
N ARG A 75 10.98 -1.48 0.86
CA ARG A 75 12.07 -2.17 1.57
C ARG A 75 13.43 -1.50 1.39
N LEU A 76 13.72 -1.02 0.18
CA LEU A 76 15.02 -0.44 -0.15
C LEU A 76 15.11 1.06 0.14
N TYR A 77 14.08 1.65 0.72
CA TYR A 77 14.02 3.09 0.95
C TYR A 77 15.20 3.62 1.78
N SER A 78 15.58 2.91 2.85
CA SER A 78 16.71 3.29 3.71
C SER A 78 18.06 3.19 2.98
N VAL A 79 18.14 2.40 1.91
CA VAL A 79 19.35 2.24 1.08
C VAL A 79 19.36 3.23 -0.08
N GLU A 80 18.23 3.43 -0.73
CA GLU A 80 18.08 4.29 -1.92
C GLU A 80 17.85 5.76 -1.58
N GLY A 81 17.36 6.03 -0.37
CA GLY A 81 16.97 7.37 0.06
C GLY A 81 15.57 7.77 -0.42
N GLY A 82 15.12 8.92 0.09
CA GLY A 82 13.81 9.50 -0.20
C GLY A 82 13.81 10.44 -1.43
N ALA A 83 12.82 11.32 -1.47
CA ALA A 83 12.64 12.31 -2.53
C ALA A 83 13.66 13.44 -2.49
N ILE A 84 14.28 13.69 -1.35
CA ILE A 84 15.24 14.77 -1.12
C ILE A 84 16.53 14.17 -0.61
N SER A 85 17.64 14.58 -1.18
CA SER A 85 18.99 14.20 -0.76
C SER A 85 19.93 15.40 -0.93
N GLY A 86 21.04 15.42 -0.16
CA GLY A 86 22.04 16.47 -0.25
C GLY A 86 21.58 17.82 0.34
N ALA A 87 20.58 17.85 1.21
CA ALA A 87 20.07 19.07 1.84
C ALA A 87 21.18 19.78 2.64
N HIS A 88 22.11 19.03 3.23
CA HIS A 88 23.25 19.57 4.00
C HIS A 88 24.17 20.46 3.15
N GLU A 89 24.27 20.26 1.84
CA GLU A 89 25.06 21.12 0.94
C GLU A 89 24.51 22.55 0.91
N PHE A 90 23.23 22.72 1.26
CA PHE A 90 22.55 24.01 1.33
C PHE A 90 22.33 24.49 2.78
N GLY A 91 22.98 23.85 3.74
CA GLY A 91 22.84 24.17 5.17
C GLY A 91 21.48 23.80 5.77
N LEU A 92 20.74 22.91 5.11
CA LEU A 92 19.45 22.39 5.57
C LEU A 92 19.63 21.01 6.24
N ALA A 93 18.72 20.66 7.14
CA ALA A 93 18.69 19.34 7.74
C ALA A 93 18.25 18.30 6.68
N GLU A 94 18.93 17.14 6.67
CA GLU A 94 18.51 16.01 5.84
C GLU A 94 17.14 15.50 6.31
N PRO A 95 16.21 15.22 5.39
CA PRO A 95 14.94 14.60 5.74
C PRO A 95 15.17 13.23 6.39
N PRO A 96 14.34 12.84 7.36
CA PRO A 96 14.43 11.51 7.95
C PRO A 96 14.15 10.42 6.91
N VAL A 97 14.82 9.28 7.07
CA VAL A 97 14.68 8.08 6.23
C VAL A 97 14.12 6.93 7.09
N PRO A 98 12.81 6.96 7.44
CA PRO A 98 12.23 5.95 8.31
C PRO A 98 12.09 4.60 7.60
N ASP A 99 12.38 3.50 8.32
CA ASP A 99 12.15 2.15 7.81
C ASP A 99 10.67 1.76 7.85
N ASP A 100 9.94 2.27 8.82
CA ASP A 100 8.52 1.99 8.98
C ASP A 100 7.65 2.65 7.90
N TYR A 101 6.70 1.85 7.39
CA TYR A 101 5.79 2.31 6.34
C TYR A 101 4.39 1.73 6.45
N VAL A 102 3.44 2.45 5.84
CA VAL A 102 2.06 2.04 5.61
C VAL A 102 1.74 2.15 4.11
N LEU A 103 1.21 1.10 3.51
CA LEU A 103 0.68 1.10 2.15
C LEU A 103 -0.84 1.05 2.23
N MET A 104 -1.53 2.03 1.68
CA MET A 104 -2.99 2.12 1.70
C MET A 104 -3.58 2.41 0.32
N GLY A 105 -4.77 1.91 0.07
CA GLY A 105 -5.55 2.22 -1.13
C GLY A 105 -6.21 1.04 -1.79
N ASP A 106 -6.62 1.24 -3.03
CA ASP A 106 -7.25 0.23 -3.87
C ASP A 106 -6.18 -0.62 -4.56
N PHE A 107 -6.07 -1.88 -4.14
CA PHE A 107 -5.14 -2.84 -4.71
C PHE A 107 -5.76 -3.69 -5.82
N ASN A 108 -7.05 -3.52 -6.09
CA ASN A 108 -7.78 -4.26 -7.13
C ASN A 108 -7.56 -5.79 -7.06
N MET A 109 -7.41 -6.32 -5.86
CA MET A 109 -7.23 -7.75 -5.60
C MET A 109 -8.16 -8.19 -4.46
N VAL A 110 -8.63 -9.42 -4.52
CA VAL A 110 -9.44 -9.99 -3.43
C VAL A 110 -8.56 -10.76 -2.44
N PRO A 111 -9.00 -10.92 -1.19
CA PRO A 111 -8.29 -11.74 -0.20
C PRO A 111 -7.98 -13.13 -0.74
N GLU A 112 -6.80 -13.64 -0.38
CA GLU A 112 -6.28 -14.96 -0.76
C GLU A 112 -6.04 -15.17 -2.27
N SER A 113 -6.22 -14.14 -3.11
CA SER A 113 -5.80 -14.18 -4.51
C SER A 113 -4.27 -14.33 -4.64
N PRO A 114 -3.75 -14.75 -5.79
CA PRO A 114 -2.31 -14.81 -6.03
C PRO A 114 -1.60 -13.48 -5.77
N GLU A 115 -2.24 -12.35 -6.11
CA GLU A 115 -1.75 -10.99 -5.87
C GLU A 115 -1.66 -10.69 -4.37
N TYR A 116 -2.70 -11.04 -3.61
CA TYR A 116 -2.70 -10.89 -2.16
C TYR A 116 -1.61 -11.73 -1.52
N CYS A 117 -1.47 -12.99 -1.94
CA CYS A 117 -0.40 -13.87 -1.48
C CYS A 117 1.01 -13.35 -1.85
N GLU A 118 1.16 -12.70 -3.01
CA GLU A 118 2.41 -12.02 -3.37
C GLU A 118 2.72 -10.87 -2.40
N MET A 119 1.70 -10.14 -1.93
CA MET A 119 1.87 -9.05 -0.98
C MET A 119 2.27 -9.55 0.42
N VAL A 120 1.48 -10.45 1.02
CA VAL A 120 1.58 -10.82 2.44
C VAL A 120 2.21 -12.19 2.71
N GLY A 121 2.48 -12.97 1.67
CA GLY A 121 2.95 -14.36 1.75
C GLY A 121 1.84 -15.38 1.56
N GLY A 122 2.20 -16.53 1.01
CA GLY A 122 1.29 -17.65 0.78
C GLY A 122 0.88 -18.36 2.07
N VAL A 123 -0.15 -19.19 1.97
CA VAL A 123 -0.62 -20.05 3.05
C VAL A 123 -0.09 -21.47 2.83
N ASP A 124 0.67 -21.98 3.78
CA ASP A 124 1.07 -23.37 3.84
C ASP A 124 -0.06 -24.19 4.48
N PRO A 125 -0.42 -25.36 3.92
CA PRO A 125 -1.50 -26.19 4.47
C PRO A 125 -1.29 -26.67 5.90
N LEU A 126 -0.02 -26.81 6.32
CA LEU A 126 0.33 -27.31 7.65
C LEU A 126 0.66 -26.17 8.65
N TYR A 127 1.39 -25.15 8.17
CA TYR A 127 1.94 -24.11 9.02
C TYR A 127 1.20 -22.76 8.92
N GLY A 128 0.17 -22.66 8.09
CA GLY A 128 -0.57 -21.42 7.87
C GLY A 128 0.19 -20.40 7.03
N ARG A 129 -0.11 -19.11 7.21
CA ARG A 129 0.50 -18.05 6.43
C ARG A 129 1.99 -17.90 6.72
N GLN A 130 2.78 -17.94 5.66
CA GLN A 130 4.23 -17.77 5.71
C GLN A 130 4.60 -16.29 5.80
N ILE A 131 4.69 -15.76 7.02
CA ILE A 131 5.09 -14.37 7.26
C ILE A 131 6.61 -14.26 7.13
N ARG A 132 7.07 -13.43 6.19
CA ARG A 132 8.48 -13.09 6.01
C ARG A 132 8.70 -11.63 6.36
N ALA A 133 9.86 -11.29 6.91
CA ALA A 133 10.24 -9.91 7.23
C ALA A 133 10.19 -8.95 6.02
N THR A 134 10.22 -9.50 4.80
CA THR A 134 10.11 -8.73 3.55
C THR A 134 8.67 -8.47 3.10
N ASN A 135 7.69 -9.08 3.75
CA ASN A 135 6.27 -8.94 3.40
C ASN A 135 5.57 -8.02 4.41
N PRO A 136 4.78 -7.06 3.98
CA PRO A 136 3.97 -6.27 4.91
C PRO A 136 2.83 -7.10 5.50
N VAL A 137 2.27 -6.62 6.58
CA VAL A 137 1.14 -7.26 7.30
C VAL A 137 -0.14 -6.51 6.99
N ASP A 138 -1.18 -7.22 6.58
CA ASP A 138 -2.53 -6.67 6.42
C ASP A 138 -3.10 -6.31 7.80
N ALA A 139 -3.39 -5.04 8.04
CA ALA A 139 -3.81 -4.54 9.35
C ALA A 139 -5.12 -5.16 9.83
N VAL A 140 -6.12 -5.28 8.95
CA VAL A 140 -7.45 -5.81 9.31
C VAL A 140 -7.38 -7.33 9.54
N ALA A 141 -6.69 -8.04 8.66
CA ALA A 141 -6.50 -9.48 8.79
C ALA A 141 -5.58 -9.85 9.96
N GLY A 142 -4.53 -9.06 10.22
CA GLY A 142 -3.61 -9.25 11.33
C GLY A 142 -4.28 -9.14 12.70
N LEU A 143 -5.34 -8.34 12.82
CA LEU A 143 -6.18 -8.25 14.01
C LEU A 143 -7.33 -9.28 14.06
N GLY A 144 -7.43 -10.15 13.05
CA GLY A 144 -8.55 -11.11 12.95
C GLY A 144 -9.91 -10.46 12.71
N LYS A 145 -9.94 -9.22 12.21
CA LYS A 145 -11.19 -8.45 12.03
C LYS A 145 -11.79 -8.55 10.63
N ARG A 146 -11.09 -9.17 9.68
CA ARG A 146 -11.65 -9.39 8.34
C ARG A 146 -12.53 -10.64 8.36
N HIS A 147 -13.76 -10.49 7.95
CA HIS A 147 -14.75 -11.56 7.83
C HIS A 147 -15.02 -11.87 6.36
N ALA A 148 -15.63 -13.04 6.10
CA ALA A 148 -15.98 -13.44 4.74
C ALA A 148 -16.98 -12.48 4.05
N ALA A 149 -17.77 -11.75 4.84
CA ALA A 149 -18.73 -10.76 4.35
C ALA A 149 -18.17 -9.32 4.30
N SER A 150 -16.93 -9.09 4.75
CA SER A 150 -16.32 -7.75 4.71
C SER A 150 -16.11 -7.30 3.26
N PHE A 151 -16.40 -6.04 2.99
CA PHE A 151 -16.21 -5.43 1.67
C PHE A 151 -15.71 -4.00 1.81
N SER A 152 -15.06 -3.49 0.76
CA SER A 152 -14.63 -2.11 0.64
C SER A 152 -15.06 -1.49 -0.69
N TRP A 153 -15.73 -2.26 -1.53
CA TRP A 153 -16.26 -1.84 -2.80
C TRP A 153 -17.62 -2.49 -3.07
N ILE A 154 -18.53 -1.71 -3.65
CA ILE A 154 -19.86 -2.16 -4.10
C ILE A 154 -20.01 -1.85 -5.58
N ASN A 155 -20.50 -2.82 -6.36
CA ASN A 155 -20.80 -2.58 -7.76
C ASN A 155 -21.94 -1.53 -7.88
N PRO A 156 -21.71 -0.38 -8.53
CA PRO A 156 -22.73 0.66 -8.62
C PRO A 156 -23.97 0.27 -9.44
N LYS A 157 -23.90 -0.83 -10.19
CA LYS A 157 -25.02 -1.36 -10.98
C LYS A 157 -25.73 -2.54 -10.29
N ASP A 158 -25.04 -3.21 -9.39
CA ASP A 158 -25.55 -4.36 -8.63
C ASP A 158 -24.99 -4.32 -7.21
N HIS A 159 -25.75 -3.74 -6.31
CA HIS A 159 -25.35 -3.55 -4.92
C HIS A 159 -25.21 -4.88 -4.11
N THR A 160 -25.58 -6.02 -4.71
CA THR A 160 -25.33 -7.34 -4.14
C THR A 160 -23.92 -7.85 -4.45
N ASP A 161 -23.29 -7.31 -5.51
CA ASP A 161 -21.90 -7.62 -5.89
C ASP A 161 -20.95 -6.72 -5.10
N ARG A 162 -20.27 -7.33 -4.13
CA ARG A 162 -19.37 -6.65 -3.18
C ARG A 162 -18.01 -7.32 -3.16
N MET A 163 -16.96 -6.52 -3.10
CA MET A 163 -15.58 -7.01 -3.06
C MET A 163 -14.78 -6.30 -1.97
N PHE A 164 -13.76 -6.98 -1.47
CA PHE A 164 -12.75 -6.37 -0.62
C PHE A 164 -11.53 -6.06 -1.49
N LEU A 165 -11.32 -4.79 -1.83
CA LEU A 165 -10.28 -4.33 -2.76
C LEU A 165 -9.30 -3.36 -2.12
N ASP A 166 -9.71 -2.68 -1.05
CA ASP A 166 -8.92 -1.68 -0.36
C ASP A 166 -8.25 -2.26 0.89
N TYR A 167 -6.99 -1.95 1.04
CA TYR A 167 -6.17 -2.53 2.12
C TYR A 167 -5.34 -1.46 2.82
N CYS A 168 -4.95 -1.78 4.05
CA CYS A 168 -3.90 -1.13 4.80
C CYS A 168 -2.85 -2.17 5.18
N PHE A 169 -1.67 -2.07 4.58
CA PHE A 169 -0.53 -2.94 4.85
C PHE A 169 0.53 -2.19 5.65
N LEU A 170 1.08 -2.84 6.66
CA LEU A 170 2.06 -2.27 7.58
C LEU A 170 3.42 -2.96 7.46
N SER A 171 4.51 -2.20 7.62
CA SER A 171 5.82 -2.79 7.93
C SER A 171 5.78 -3.54 9.26
N HIS A 172 6.67 -4.51 9.44
CA HIS A 172 6.73 -5.30 10.67
C HIS A 172 6.95 -4.46 11.92
N GLY A 173 7.76 -3.38 11.84
CA GLY A 173 8.02 -2.48 12.96
C GLY A 173 6.77 -1.77 13.52
N LEU A 174 5.70 -1.72 12.74
CA LEU A 174 4.44 -1.11 13.16
C LEU A 174 3.42 -2.10 13.75
N VAL A 175 3.62 -3.41 13.58
CA VAL A 175 2.62 -4.41 13.95
C VAL A 175 2.30 -4.38 15.45
N GLU A 176 3.31 -4.29 16.31
CA GLU A 176 3.13 -4.20 17.77
C GLU A 176 2.47 -2.89 18.21
N ARG A 177 2.48 -1.87 17.36
CA ARG A 177 1.86 -0.55 17.59
C ARG A 177 0.45 -0.47 17.04
N LEU A 178 0.01 -1.50 16.31
CA LEU A 178 -1.33 -1.57 15.74
C LEU A 178 -2.35 -1.90 16.83
N THR A 179 -3.15 -0.92 17.21
CA THR A 179 -4.18 -1.08 18.25
C THR A 179 -5.54 -1.43 17.67
N ASP A 180 -5.85 -0.92 16.47
CA ASP A 180 -7.13 -1.17 15.81
C ASP A 180 -7.05 -0.93 14.30
N ALA A 181 -7.91 -1.63 13.54
CA ALA A 181 -8.18 -1.41 12.12
C ALA A 181 -9.56 -1.96 11.77
N TRP A 182 -10.29 -1.24 10.94
CA TRP A 182 -11.61 -1.68 10.43
C TRP A 182 -11.88 -1.07 9.05
N VAL A 183 -12.88 -1.58 8.38
CA VAL A 183 -13.45 -0.98 7.17
C VAL A 183 -14.76 -0.30 7.55
N ASP A 184 -14.92 0.95 7.17
CA ASP A 184 -16.18 1.66 7.35
C ASP A 184 -17.14 1.27 6.20
N GLU A 185 -17.95 0.25 6.46
CA GLU A 185 -18.94 -0.25 5.50
C GLU A 185 -20.16 0.67 5.36
N THR A 186 -20.18 1.80 6.06
CA THR A 186 -21.26 2.81 5.97
C THR A 186 -20.92 3.97 5.05
N ALA A 187 -19.71 4.03 4.54
CA ALA A 187 -19.18 5.12 3.70
C ALA A 187 -19.59 5.02 2.21
N PHE A 188 -20.61 4.21 1.84
CA PHE A 188 -21.07 3.94 0.48
C PHE A 188 -22.42 4.57 0.17
#